data_c8f7ddd871db832e819078215e9ad755
#
_entry.id   c8f7ddd871db832e819078215e9ad755
#
_cell.length_a   1.000
_cell.length_b   1.000
_cell.length_c   1.000
_cell.angle_alpha   90.00
_cell.angle_beta   90.00
_cell.angle_gamma   90.00
#
_symmetry.space_group_name_H-M   'P 1'
#
loop_
_entity.id
_entity.type
_entity.pdbx_description
1 polymer ?
#
loop_
_entity_poly.entity_id
_entity_poly.type
_entity_poly.pdbx_seq_one_letter_code
_entity_poly.pdbx_strand_id
1 'polypeptide(L)'
;VLDGVSFTAKEGEVTALVGPSGSGKSTCARLAARLWDVTEGTIRVGGVDISTVDPEALLTDYSMVFQDVVLFDDTVLENIRLGKRGATDQEVRAAAEAANCGEFIRRLPQGYDTPIGENGAKLSGGERQRISIARALLKNAPIVLLDEATASLDVENETKVQGALSRLLAGKTVLVIAHRMRTVAGADH
;
A
#
# COMPACT_ATOMS: atom_id res chain seq x y z
N VAL A 1 -4.68 1.47 -24.30
CA VAL A 1 -5.32 1.38 -23.00
C VAL A 1 -5.35 2.76 -22.33
N LEU A 2 -4.20 3.42 -22.14
CA LEU A 2 -4.14 4.84 -21.75
C LEU A 2 -3.68 5.61 -22.99
N ASP A 3 -4.41 6.64 -23.38
CA ASP A 3 -4.12 7.47 -24.54
C ASP A 3 -4.19 8.95 -24.16
N GLY A 4 -3.07 9.66 -24.29
CA GLY A 4 -2.97 11.10 -24.04
C GLY A 4 -3.28 11.53 -22.60
N VAL A 5 -3.10 10.67 -21.60
CA VAL A 5 -3.36 11.00 -20.18
C VAL A 5 -2.19 11.79 -19.60
N SER A 6 -2.49 12.98 -19.10
CA SER A 6 -1.50 13.84 -18.41
C SER A 6 -2.12 14.42 -17.15
N PHE A 7 -1.43 14.27 -16.01
CA PHE A 7 -1.80 14.90 -14.75
C PHE A 7 -0.56 15.06 -13.84
N THR A 8 -0.71 15.82 -12.77
CA THR A 8 0.32 16.00 -11.76
C THR A 8 -0.25 15.66 -10.39
N ALA A 9 0.39 14.73 -9.68
CA ALA A 9 0.18 14.52 -8.27
C ALA A 9 1.20 15.39 -7.52
N LYS A 10 0.74 16.34 -6.71
CA LYS A 10 1.61 17.26 -6.00
C LYS A 10 2.17 16.64 -4.72
N GLU A 11 3.38 17.06 -4.38
CA GLU A 11 4.05 16.61 -3.15
C GLU A 11 3.21 16.95 -1.91
N GLY A 12 3.05 15.96 -1.02
CA GLY A 12 2.30 16.11 0.22
C GLY A 12 0.77 16.10 0.07
N GLU A 13 0.24 15.94 -1.15
CA GLU A 13 -1.20 15.92 -1.42
C GLU A 13 -1.70 14.50 -1.77
N VAL A 14 -3.00 14.31 -1.62
CA VAL A 14 -3.71 13.08 -2.00
C VAL A 14 -4.40 13.30 -3.34
N THR A 15 -3.93 12.59 -4.36
CA THR A 15 -4.52 12.58 -5.71
C THR A 15 -5.34 11.31 -5.91
N ALA A 16 -6.63 11.43 -6.20
CA ALA A 16 -7.52 10.31 -6.42
C ALA A 16 -7.79 10.05 -7.90
N LEU A 17 -7.52 8.83 -8.36
CA LEU A 17 -7.95 8.35 -9.67
C LEU A 17 -9.33 7.72 -9.57
N VAL A 18 -10.31 8.34 -10.22
CA VAL A 18 -11.71 7.89 -10.22
C VAL A 18 -12.17 7.53 -11.62
N GLY A 19 -13.11 6.62 -11.73
CA GLY A 19 -13.67 6.19 -13.01
C GLY A 19 -14.21 4.77 -12.99
N PRO A 20 -14.90 4.31 -14.04
CA PRO A 20 -15.45 2.96 -14.11
C PRO A 20 -14.36 1.88 -14.06
N SER A 21 -14.77 0.65 -13.76
CA SER A 21 -13.87 -0.51 -13.84
C SER A 21 -13.33 -0.64 -15.27
N GLY A 22 -12.05 -0.99 -15.40
CA GLY A 22 -11.39 -1.12 -16.71
C GLY A 22 -10.93 0.21 -17.34
N SER A 23 -11.13 1.37 -16.71
CA SER A 23 -10.70 2.67 -17.24
C SER A 23 -9.18 2.93 -17.19
N GLY A 24 -8.38 1.99 -16.71
CA GLY A 24 -6.92 2.10 -16.71
C GLY A 24 -6.31 2.71 -15.43
N LYS A 25 -7.08 2.93 -14.36
CA LYS A 25 -6.58 3.52 -13.09
C LYS A 25 -5.43 2.72 -12.47
N SER A 26 -5.60 1.40 -12.32
CA SER A 26 -4.55 0.52 -11.79
C SER A 26 -3.34 0.44 -12.74
N THR A 27 -3.56 0.57 -14.05
CA THR A 27 -2.48 0.70 -15.04
C THR A 27 -1.68 1.97 -14.80
N CYS A 28 -2.36 3.12 -14.56
CA CYS A 28 -1.72 4.39 -14.23
C CYS A 28 -0.81 4.27 -12.99
N ALA A 29 -1.30 3.66 -11.90
CA ALA A 29 -0.52 3.49 -10.68
C ALA A 29 0.71 2.57 -10.89
N ARG A 30 0.55 1.49 -11.66
CA ARG A 30 1.64 0.57 -12.00
C ARG A 30 2.71 1.21 -12.88
N LEU A 31 2.31 2.07 -13.82
CA LEU A 31 3.23 2.87 -14.63
C LEU A 31 3.95 3.92 -13.78
N ALA A 32 3.25 4.59 -12.84
CA ALA A 32 3.85 5.55 -11.93
C ALA A 32 4.96 4.93 -11.07
N ALA A 33 4.81 3.67 -10.65
CA ALA A 33 5.84 2.90 -9.93
C ALA A 33 6.84 2.19 -10.84
N ARG A 34 6.73 2.37 -12.16
CA ARG A 34 7.55 1.67 -13.16
C ARG A 34 7.55 0.15 -12.99
N LEU A 35 6.40 -0.42 -12.59
CA LEU A 35 6.18 -1.87 -12.68
C LEU A 35 5.98 -2.29 -14.13
N TRP A 36 5.65 -1.33 -15.00
CA TRP A 36 5.60 -1.41 -16.47
C TRP A 36 6.18 -0.13 -17.05
N ASP A 37 6.81 -0.22 -18.22
CA ASP A 37 7.28 0.95 -18.94
C ASP A 37 6.18 1.54 -19.83
N VAL A 38 6.20 2.86 -20.02
CA VAL A 38 5.34 3.54 -20.98
C VAL A 38 5.83 3.27 -22.40
N THR A 39 4.91 3.16 -23.37
CA THR A 39 5.23 3.04 -24.80
C THR A 39 5.58 4.42 -25.37
N GLU A 40 4.85 5.44 -24.95
CA GLU A 40 5.04 6.85 -25.34
C GLU A 40 4.77 7.75 -24.13
N GLY A 41 5.30 8.95 -24.17
CA GLY A 41 5.19 9.90 -23.08
C GLY A 41 6.28 9.75 -22.01
N THR A 42 6.14 10.47 -20.90
CA THR A 42 7.16 10.54 -19.84
C THR A 42 6.48 10.61 -18.49
N ILE A 43 6.98 9.85 -17.53
CA ILE A 43 6.59 9.95 -16.12
C ILE A 43 7.77 10.50 -15.33
N ARG A 44 7.53 11.49 -14.47
CA ARG A 44 8.57 12.13 -13.65
C ARG A 44 8.21 12.08 -12.19
N VAL A 45 9.22 11.83 -11.35
CA VAL A 45 9.15 11.92 -9.89
C VAL A 45 10.21 12.92 -9.43
N GLY A 46 9.80 13.95 -8.70
CA GLY A 46 10.72 15.02 -8.29
C GLY A 46 11.40 15.73 -9.48
N GLY A 47 10.74 15.78 -10.64
CA GLY A 47 11.29 16.34 -11.88
C GLY A 47 12.17 15.39 -12.69
N VAL A 48 12.57 14.23 -12.14
CA VAL A 48 13.41 13.23 -12.80
C VAL A 48 12.56 12.25 -13.59
N ASP A 49 12.95 11.98 -14.84
CA ASP A 49 12.32 10.94 -15.67
C ASP A 49 12.61 9.56 -15.10
N ILE A 50 11.56 8.85 -14.67
CA ILE A 50 11.72 7.53 -14.03
C ILE A 50 12.30 6.45 -14.96
N SER A 51 12.23 6.64 -16.27
CA SER A 51 12.83 5.71 -17.24
C SER A 51 14.36 5.66 -17.14
N THR A 52 14.98 6.72 -16.62
CA THR A 52 16.44 6.87 -16.45
C THR A 52 16.96 6.41 -15.09
N VAL A 53 16.06 6.08 -14.15
CA VAL A 53 16.39 5.67 -12.78
C VAL A 53 16.43 4.15 -12.70
N ASP A 54 17.33 3.60 -11.89
CA ASP A 54 17.30 2.16 -11.58
C ASP A 54 15.96 1.78 -10.91
N PRO A 55 15.26 0.73 -11.37
CA PRO A 55 13.94 0.36 -10.83
C PRO A 55 13.96 0.02 -9.33
N GLU A 56 15.01 -0.62 -8.81
CA GLU A 56 15.11 -0.94 -7.39
C GLU A 56 15.29 0.34 -6.57
N ALA A 57 16.12 1.27 -7.05
CA ALA A 57 16.30 2.58 -6.43
C ALA A 57 14.99 3.37 -6.43
N LEU A 58 14.28 3.43 -7.55
CA LEU A 58 12.98 4.09 -7.66
C LEU A 58 11.97 3.51 -6.67
N LEU A 59 11.90 2.19 -6.57
CA LEU A 59 10.96 1.50 -5.68
C LEU A 59 11.23 1.76 -4.19
N THR A 60 12.42 2.24 -3.81
CA THR A 60 12.66 2.64 -2.41
C THR A 60 11.77 3.81 -1.99
N ASP A 61 11.40 4.68 -2.93
CA ASP A 61 10.57 5.86 -2.68
C ASP A 61 9.06 5.57 -2.64
N TYR A 62 8.66 4.33 -2.91
CA TYR A 62 7.26 3.93 -2.94
C TYR A 62 6.89 2.95 -1.84
N SER A 63 5.83 3.23 -1.09
CA SER A 63 5.05 2.25 -0.33
C SER A 63 3.79 1.90 -1.13
N MET A 64 3.47 0.62 -1.23
CA MET A 64 2.33 0.14 -2.02
C MET A 64 1.40 -0.70 -1.17
N VAL A 65 0.10 -0.41 -1.26
CA VAL A 65 -0.95 -1.20 -0.65
C VAL A 65 -1.96 -1.54 -1.74
N PHE A 66 -2.01 -2.80 -2.13
CA PHE A 66 -2.90 -3.31 -3.17
C PHE A 66 -4.13 -3.99 -2.58
N GLN A 67 -5.19 -4.10 -3.39
CA GLN A 67 -6.40 -4.84 -3.07
C GLN A 67 -6.08 -6.32 -2.81
N ASP A 68 -5.33 -6.94 -3.71
CA ASP A 68 -4.89 -8.32 -3.59
C ASP A 68 -3.60 -8.38 -2.76
N VAL A 69 -3.75 -8.70 -1.49
CA VAL A 69 -2.61 -8.82 -0.57
C VAL A 69 -1.91 -10.15 -0.79
N VAL A 70 -0.64 -10.08 -1.14
CA VAL A 70 0.24 -11.26 -1.23
C VAL A 70 1.04 -11.41 0.07
N LEU A 71 0.88 -12.55 0.74
CA LEU A 71 1.63 -12.94 1.93
C LEU A 71 2.42 -14.23 1.64
N PHE A 72 3.54 -14.38 2.32
CA PHE A 72 4.40 -15.54 2.17
C PHE A 72 4.11 -16.58 3.26
N ASP A 73 4.39 -17.85 2.97
CA ASP A 73 4.30 -18.92 3.95
C ASP A 73 5.44 -18.82 4.97
N ASP A 74 5.26 -17.91 5.90
CA ASP A 74 6.19 -17.55 6.95
C ASP A 74 5.39 -17.02 8.15
N THR A 75 6.08 -16.55 9.20
CA THR A 75 5.45 -15.95 10.38
C THR A 75 4.84 -14.57 10.08
N VAL A 76 3.98 -14.10 10.98
CA VAL A 76 3.46 -12.72 10.93
C VAL A 76 4.63 -11.72 10.96
N LEU A 77 5.63 -11.96 11.84
CA LEU A 77 6.78 -11.09 12.02
C LEU A 77 7.56 -10.91 10.72
N GLU A 78 7.93 -12.02 10.07
CA GLU A 78 8.71 -12.00 8.84
C GLU A 78 7.91 -11.42 7.67
N ASN A 79 6.61 -11.70 7.59
CA ASN A 79 5.75 -11.06 6.61
C ASN A 79 5.74 -9.53 6.73
N ILE A 80 5.74 -8.96 7.94
CA ILE A 80 5.81 -7.51 8.13
C ILE A 80 7.23 -7.01 7.83
N ARG A 81 8.28 -7.74 8.23
CA ARG A 81 9.69 -7.39 8.02
C ARG A 81 10.05 -7.17 6.55
N LEU A 82 9.32 -7.78 5.61
CA LEU A 82 9.49 -7.54 4.18
C LEU A 82 9.37 -6.07 3.77
N GLY A 83 8.70 -5.24 4.57
CA GLY A 83 8.63 -3.80 4.34
C GLY A 83 9.99 -3.10 4.41
N LYS A 84 10.92 -3.60 5.24
CA LYS A 84 12.27 -3.03 5.41
C LYS A 84 13.25 -4.13 5.79
N ARG A 85 14.12 -4.51 4.86
CA ARG A 85 15.20 -5.49 5.13
C ARG A 85 16.06 -5.03 6.31
N GLY A 86 16.32 -5.95 7.23
CA GLY A 86 17.15 -5.68 8.40
C GLY A 86 16.44 -4.89 9.52
N ALA A 87 15.13 -4.66 9.41
CA ALA A 87 14.37 -4.07 10.50
C ALA A 87 14.44 -4.94 11.76
N THR A 88 14.63 -4.29 12.91
CA THR A 88 14.59 -4.96 14.21
C THR A 88 13.17 -5.42 14.54
N ASP A 89 13.05 -6.42 15.43
CA ASP A 89 11.72 -6.87 15.92
C ASP A 89 10.93 -5.72 16.54
N GLN A 90 11.60 -4.79 17.18
CA GLN A 90 10.95 -3.61 17.78
C GLN A 90 10.32 -2.72 16.70
N GLU A 91 11.04 -2.44 15.60
CA GLU A 91 10.50 -1.66 14.47
C GLU A 91 9.30 -2.38 13.83
N VAL A 92 9.41 -3.70 13.63
CA VAL A 92 8.33 -4.52 13.07
C VAL A 92 7.09 -4.47 13.97
N ARG A 93 7.25 -4.65 15.29
CA ARG A 93 6.15 -4.59 16.26
C ARG A 93 5.53 -3.20 16.31
N ALA A 94 6.32 -2.13 16.27
CA ALA A 94 5.81 -0.76 16.22
C ALA A 94 4.97 -0.51 14.96
N ALA A 95 5.42 -0.97 13.80
CA ALA A 95 4.65 -0.87 12.54
C ALA A 95 3.35 -1.70 12.60
N ALA A 96 3.39 -2.90 13.20
CA ALA A 96 2.21 -3.73 13.40
C ALA A 96 1.16 -3.06 14.31
N GLU A 97 1.58 -2.46 15.42
CA GLU A 97 0.67 -1.73 16.31
C GLU A 97 0.07 -0.50 15.59
N ALA A 98 0.89 0.24 14.83
CA ALA A 98 0.43 1.37 14.02
C ALA A 98 -0.58 0.95 12.93
N ALA A 99 -0.48 -0.29 12.43
CA ALA A 99 -1.43 -0.89 11.51
C ALA A 99 -2.64 -1.56 12.17
N ASN A 100 -2.84 -1.40 13.48
CA ASN A 100 -3.90 -2.06 14.26
C ASN A 100 -3.85 -3.60 14.19
N CYS A 101 -2.65 -4.20 14.07
CA CYS A 101 -2.45 -5.65 14.05
C CYS A 101 -2.43 -6.28 15.45
N GLY A 102 -2.07 -5.53 16.49
CA GLY A 102 -1.80 -6.07 17.82
C GLY A 102 -2.93 -6.90 18.41
N GLU A 103 -4.18 -6.52 18.20
CA GLU A 103 -5.34 -7.25 18.72
C GLU A 103 -5.45 -8.67 18.16
N PHE A 104 -5.38 -8.84 16.84
CA PHE A 104 -5.50 -10.19 16.26
C PHE A 104 -4.23 -11.00 16.48
N ILE A 105 -3.04 -10.38 16.46
CA ILE A 105 -1.78 -11.08 16.72
C ILE A 105 -1.77 -11.70 18.12
N ARG A 106 -2.27 -11.00 19.14
CA ARG A 106 -2.38 -11.55 20.51
C ARG A 106 -3.31 -12.77 20.61
N ARG A 107 -4.24 -12.95 19.68
CA ARG A 107 -5.14 -14.12 19.62
C ARG A 107 -4.53 -15.31 18.90
N LEU A 108 -3.43 -15.11 18.15
CA LEU A 108 -2.75 -16.20 17.46
C LEU A 108 -1.95 -17.07 18.44
N PRO A 109 -1.83 -18.39 18.16
CA PRO A 109 -1.24 -19.36 19.11
C PRO A 109 0.20 -19.01 19.54
N GLN A 110 0.99 -18.40 18.65
CA GLN A 110 2.39 -18.03 18.89
C GLN A 110 2.62 -16.52 18.66
N GLY A 111 1.53 -15.72 18.69
CA GLY A 111 1.62 -14.28 18.45
C GLY A 111 2.31 -13.95 17.12
N TYR A 112 3.37 -13.13 17.18
CA TYR A 112 4.15 -12.73 16.02
C TYR A 112 4.86 -13.89 15.30
N ASP A 113 5.21 -14.95 16.03
CA ASP A 113 5.91 -16.11 15.49
C ASP A 113 4.96 -17.17 14.90
N THR A 114 3.67 -16.86 14.81
CA THR A 114 2.67 -17.76 14.22
C THR A 114 2.87 -17.87 12.70
N PRO A 115 3.07 -19.09 12.15
CA PRO A 115 3.07 -19.32 10.71
C PRO A 115 1.67 -19.11 10.14
N ILE A 116 1.54 -18.23 9.16
CA ILE A 116 0.24 -17.84 8.61
C ILE A 116 -0.21 -18.67 7.39
N GLY A 117 0.66 -19.54 6.90
CA GLY A 117 0.41 -20.40 5.74
C GLY A 117 0.47 -19.68 4.41
N GLU A 118 0.35 -20.42 3.34
CA GLU A 118 0.40 -19.89 1.98
C GLU A 118 -0.62 -18.77 1.80
N ASN A 119 -0.14 -17.62 1.33
CA ASN A 119 -0.93 -16.39 1.15
C ASN A 119 -1.77 -15.97 2.38
N GLY A 120 -1.33 -16.31 3.59
CA GLY A 120 -2.05 -15.96 4.81
C GLY A 120 -3.39 -16.68 4.96
N ALA A 121 -3.49 -17.95 4.52
CA ALA A 121 -4.73 -18.74 4.51
C ALA A 121 -5.41 -18.85 5.88
N LYS A 122 -4.65 -18.68 6.96
CA LYS A 122 -5.15 -18.71 8.35
C LYS A 122 -5.69 -17.36 8.85
N LEU A 123 -5.64 -16.31 8.03
CA LEU A 123 -6.03 -14.96 8.39
C LEU A 123 -7.28 -14.49 7.62
N SER A 124 -8.07 -13.66 8.23
CA SER A 124 -9.18 -12.96 7.56
C SER A 124 -8.66 -11.94 6.54
N GLY A 125 -9.51 -11.50 5.61
CA GLY A 125 -9.15 -10.47 4.63
C GLY A 125 -8.65 -9.18 5.28
N GLY A 126 -9.32 -8.72 6.35
CA GLY A 126 -8.94 -7.52 7.09
C GLY A 126 -7.61 -7.66 7.84
N GLU A 127 -7.29 -8.85 8.35
CA GLU A 127 -6.00 -9.12 9.00
C GLU A 127 -4.86 -9.12 7.98
N ARG A 128 -5.06 -9.76 6.81
CA ARG A 128 -4.09 -9.70 5.70
C ARG A 128 -3.85 -8.27 5.24
N GLN A 129 -4.92 -7.48 5.09
CA GLN A 129 -4.81 -6.09 4.68
C GLN A 129 -4.01 -5.26 5.69
N ARG A 130 -4.23 -5.44 7.00
CA ARG A 130 -3.46 -4.75 8.04
C ARG A 130 -1.97 -5.13 8.02
N ILE A 131 -1.62 -6.38 7.73
CA ILE A 131 -0.21 -6.78 7.52
C ILE A 131 0.40 -6.05 6.31
N SER A 132 -0.33 -5.92 5.21
CA SER A 132 0.12 -5.15 4.04
C SER A 132 0.36 -3.67 4.40
N ILE A 133 -0.53 -3.06 5.17
CA ILE A 133 -0.36 -1.69 5.67
C ILE A 133 0.83 -1.58 6.63
N ALA A 134 1.04 -2.59 7.51
CA ALA A 134 2.20 -2.63 8.40
C ALA A 134 3.53 -2.65 7.63
N ARG A 135 3.60 -3.42 6.53
CA ARG A 135 4.74 -3.39 5.59
C ARG A 135 5.00 -1.98 5.05
N ALA A 136 3.94 -1.31 4.60
CA ALA A 136 4.04 0.05 4.04
C ALA A 136 4.46 1.07 5.11
N LEU A 137 3.94 0.98 6.33
CA LEU A 137 4.34 1.80 7.47
C LEU A 137 5.80 1.56 7.86
N LEU A 138 6.24 0.31 7.91
CA LEU A 138 7.62 -0.06 8.23
C LEU A 138 8.60 0.47 7.19
N LYS A 139 8.24 0.41 5.91
CA LYS A 139 9.01 0.97 4.81
C LYS A 139 9.11 2.49 4.88
N ASN A 140 8.03 3.16 5.28
CA ASN A 140 7.93 4.61 5.48
C ASN A 140 8.38 5.46 4.27
N ALA A 141 8.12 4.99 3.05
CA ALA A 141 8.47 5.72 1.83
C ALA A 141 7.67 7.03 1.69
N PRO A 142 8.21 8.06 0.98
CA PRO A 142 7.56 9.36 0.80
C PRO A 142 6.31 9.32 -0.09
N ILE A 143 6.24 8.36 -1.02
CA ILE A 143 5.12 8.20 -1.95
C ILE A 143 4.33 6.95 -1.60
N VAL A 144 3.00 7.05 -1.55
CA VAL A 144 2.11 5.92 -1.30
C VAL A 144 1.20 5.69 -2.51
N LEU A 145 1.24 4.48 -3.05
CA LEU A 145 0.27 4.00 -4.02
C LEU A 145 -0.75 3.12 -3.30
N LEU A 146 -2.02 3.50 -3.41
CA LEU A 146 -3.12 2.83 -2.74
C LEU A 146 -4.14 2.35 -3.78
N ASP A 147 -4.33 1.03 -3.89
CA ASP A 147 -5.34 0.43 -4.77
C ASP A 147 -6.39 -0.29 -3.92
N GLU A 148 -7.57 0.30 -3.79
CA GLU A 148 -8.79 -0.25 -3.18
C GLU A 148 -8.62 -1.08 -1.88
N ALA A 149 -7.83 -0.60 -0.95
CA ALA A 149 -7.41 -1.32 0.27
C ALA A 149 -8.56 -1.71 1.24
N THR A 150 -9.82 -1.34 0.96
CA THR A 150 -10.97 -1.59 1.85
C THR A 150 -12.11 -2.38 1.21
N ALA A 151 -11.91 -2.94 0.01
CA ALA A 151 -12.91 -3.75 -0.65
C ALA A 151 -13.23 -5.01 0.16
N SER A 152 -14.52 -5.33 0.28
CA SER A 152 -15.02 -6.59 0.86
C SER A 152 -14.72 -6.84 2.35
N LEU A 153 -14.49 -5.78 3.14
CA LEU A 153 -14.30 -5.88 4.58
C LEU A 153 -15.63 -5.70 5.34
N ASP A 154 -15.78 -6.39 6.47
CA ASP A 154 -16.84 -6.09 7.43
C ASP A 154 -16.60 -4.74 8.13
N VAL A 155 -17.63 -4.18 8.76
CA VAL A 155 -17.60 -2.82 9.35
C VAL A 155 -16.50 -2.65 10.39
N GLU A 156 -16.25 -3.66 11.22
CA GLU A 156 -15.24 -3.59 12.28
C GLU A 156 -13.82 -3.55 11.69
N ASN A 157 -13.54 -4.46 10.75
CA ASN A 157 -12.25 -4.49 10.05
C ASN A 157 -12.06 -3.25 9.18
N GLU A 158 -13.12 -2.74 8.53
CA GLU A 158 -13.06 -1.49 7.76
C GLU A 158 -12.58 -0.32 8.63
N THR A 159 -13.14 -0.14 9.83
CA THR A 159 -12.72 0.93 10.76
C THR A 159 -11.25 0.81 11.15
N LYS A 160 -10.78 -0.40 11.47
CA LYS A 160 -9.37 -0.66 11.84
C LYS A 160 -8.42 -0.40 10.67
N VAL A 161 -8.78 -0.83 9.47
CA VAL A 161 -8.00 -0.59 8.24
C VAL A 161 -7.97 0.89 7.90
N GLN A 162 -9.09 1.62 7.99
CA GLN A 162 -9.14 3.07 7.76
C GLN A 162 -8.23 3.84 8.74
N GLY A 163 -8.25 3.47 10.03
CA GLY A 163 -7.35 4.08 11.01
C GLY A 163 -5.87 3.83 10.71
N ALA A 164 -5.52 2.64 10.23
CA ALA A 164 -4.17 2.29 9.81
C ALA A 164 -3.74 3.07 8.53
N LEU A 165 -4.64 3.17 7.55
CA LEU A 165 -4.42 3.96 6.34
C LEU A 165 -4.24 5.44 6.65
N SER A 166 -5.04 6.03 7.53
CA SER A 166 -4.89 7.43 7.92
C SER A 166 -3.50 7.73 8.49
N ARG A 167 -2.91 6.79 9.26
CA ARG A 167 -1.53 6.93 9.75
C ARG A 167 -0.50 6.79 8.63
N LEU A 168 -0.71 5.86 7.69
CA LEU A 168 0.18 5.64 6.56
C LEU A 168 0.25 6.87 5.65
N LEU A 169 -0.89 7.50 5.40
CA LEU A 169 -1.02 8.59 4.43
C LEU A 169 -0.59 9.96 5.00
N ALA A 170 -0.48 10.10 6.32
CA ALA A 170 -0.16 11.37 6.96
C ALA A 170 1.16 11.97 6.47
N GLY A 171 1.11 13.16 5.84
CA GLY A 171 2.27 13.88 5.33
C GLY A 171 2.97 13.22 4.12
N LYS A 172 2.28 12.33 3.41
CA LYS A 172 2.82 11.63 2.22
C LYS A 172 2.23 12.20 0.94
N THR A 173 2.92 11.97 -0.16
CA THR A 173 2.36 12.12 -1.50
C THR A 173 1.61 10.85 -1.84
N VAL A 174 0.32 10.95 -2.11
CA VAL A 174 -0.55 9.78 -2.27
C VAL A 174 -1.20 9.76 -3.64
N LEU A 175 -1.08 8.63 -4.33
CA LEU A 175 -1.89 8.32 -5.49
C LEU A 175 -2.84 7.18 -5.12
N VAL A 176 -4.14 7.47 -5.03
CA VAL A 176 -5.15 6.50 -4.63
C VAL A 176 -6.08 6.16 -5.78
N ILE A 177 -6.29 4.86 -6.02
CA ILE A 177 -7.34 4.36 -6.91
C ILE A 177 -8.57 4.18 -6.05
N ALA A 178 -9.58 5.02 -6.30
CA ALA A 178 -10.80 5.06 -5.50
C ALA A 178 -11.96 4.41 -6.25
N HIS A 179 -12.54 3.40 -5.63
CA HIS A 179 -13.80 2.80 -6.04
C HIS A 179 -14.96 3.20 -5.10
N ARG A 180 -14.66 3.81 -3.96
CA ARG A 180 -15.66 4.27 -2.98
C ARG A 180 -15.57 5.77 -2.79
N MET A 181 -16.74 6.44 -2.77
CA MET A 181 -16.85 7.90 -2.57
C MET A 181 -16.19 8.40 -1.27
N ARG A 182 -16.13 7.57 -0.21
CA ARG A 182 -15.47 7.93 1.05
C ARG A 182 -13.96 8.12 0.90
N THR A 183 -13.32 7.36 0.03
CA THR A 183 -11.88 7.49 -0.26
C THR A 183 -11.59 8.78 -1.03
N VAL A 184 -12.55 9.21 -1.85
CA VAL A 184 -12.45 10.46 -2.64
C VAL A 184 -12.70 11.70 -1.77
N ALA A 185 -13.57 11.60 -0.75
CA ALA A 185 -13.95 12.74 0.09
C ALA A 185 -12.79 13.37 0.89
N GLY A 186 -11.66 12.67 1.02
CA GLY A 186 -10.45 13.16 1.67
C GLY A 186 -9.31 13.46 0.70
N ALA A 187 -9.54 13.41 -0.61
CA ALA A 187 -8.54 13.74 -1.62
C ALA A 187 -8.48 15.25 -1.87
N ASP A 188 -7.27 15.76 -2.16
CA ASP A 188 -7.04 17.16 -2.52
C ASP A 188 -7.36 17.42 -4.00
N HIS A 189 -7.20 16.37 -4.83
CA HIS A 189 -7.43 16.42 -6.29
C HIS A 189 -8.09 15.13 -6.79
#